data_6a4daf5dcd7cfca6f97390ac68c361a2
#
_entry.id   6a4daf5dcd7cfca6f97390ac68c361a2
#
_cell.length_a   1.000
_cell.length_b   1.000
_cell.length_c   1.000
_cell.angle_alpha   90.00
_cell.angle_beta   90.00
_cell.angle_gamma   90.00
#
_symmetry.space_group_name_H-M   'P 1'
#
loop_
_entity.id
_entity.type
_entity.pdbx_description
1 polymer ?
#
loop_
_entity_poly.entity_id
_entity_poly.type
_entity_poly.pdbx_seq_one_letter_code
_entity_poly.pdbx_strand_id
1 'polypeptide(L)'
;MKKNTLTLTLLLGFMLTLPAQEKRWEHSFNLAVGQLIDGSTLNYTTGISTKLGYGIAYGFSEQWSLKSGVSVRADLESPVKAFTYDGGDYDGFTFVEVPLVARYHTANNLVLGFGPVFSFCTANGSYYINSDPRHPLNGMAKIKDFYVGLQPSIAHEWEHLSLGVEATLGLMDVKLNHGLTTGSKYLHQVMGCVAYKF
;
A
#
# COMPACT_ATOMS: atom_id res chain seq x y z
N MET A 1 -30.67 -14.19 -6.09
CA MET A 1 -29.96 -13.48 -7.16
C MET A 1 -30.55 -12.12 -7.61
N LYS A 2 -31.85 -11.83 -7.41
CA LYS A 2 -32.47 -10.56 -7.89
C LYS A 2 -32.13 -9.29 -7.06
N LYS A 3 -31.68 -9.40 -5.80
CA LYS A 3 -31.37 -8.21 -4.96
C LYS A 3 -30.04 -7.53 -5.31
N ASN A 4 -29.05 -8.27 -5.78
CA ASN A 4 -27.72 -7.71 -6.08
C ASN A 4 -27.67 -6.95 -7.42
N THR A 5 -28.57 -7.32 -8.36
CA THR A 5 -28.69 -6.61 -9.64
C THR A 5 -29.30 -5.22 -9.46
N LEU A 6 -30.26 -5.05 -8.56
CA LEU A 6 -30.91 -3.78 -8.28
C LEU A 6 -29.92 -2.76 -7.67
N THR A 7 -29.07 -3.21 -6.75
CA THR A 7 -28.05 -2.37 -6.09
C THR A 7 -26.98 -1.90 -7.10
N LEU A 8 -26.55 -2.79 -8.00
CA LEU A 8 -25.59 -2.46 -9.03
C LEU A 8 -26.17 -1.48 -10.06
N THR A 9 -27.44 -1.65 -10.44
CA THR A 9 -28.13 -0.74 -11.39
C THR A 9 -28.38 0.63 -10.76
N LEU A 10 -28.68 0.70 -9.46
CA LEU A 10 -28.83 1.98 -8.73
C LEU A 10 -27.48 2.72 -8.61
N LEU A 11 -26.38 2.01 -8.35
CA LEU A 11 -25.04 2.60 -8.31
C LEU A 11 -24.60 3.12 -9.69
N LEU A 12 -24.83 2.34 -10.74
CA LEU A 12 -24.56 2.78 -12.13
C LEU A 12 -25.47 3.96 -12.55
N GLY A 13 -26.76 3.91 -12.17
CA GLY A 13 -27.70 5.00 -12.44
C GLY A 13 -27.29 6.30 -11.74
N PHE A 14 -26.82 6.23 -10.51
CA PHE A 14 -26.32 7.39 -9.77
C PHE A 14 -25.07 8.01 -10.40
N MET A 15 -24.19 7.20 -10.97
CA MET A 15 -22.99 7.68 -11.69
C MET A 15 -23.33 8.37 -13.03
N LEU A 16 -24.45 8.01 -13.67
CA LEU A 16 -24.86 8.57 -14.96
C LEU A 16 -25.67 9.86 -14.85
N THR A 17 -26.20 10.20 -13.66
CA THR A 17 -27.00 11.42 -13.43
C THR A 17 -26.23 12.58 -12.83
N LEU A 18 -24.91 12.42 -12.62
CA LEU A 18 -24.06 13.53 -12.19
C LEU A 18 -23.99 14.59 -13.29
N PRO A 19 -24.21 15.90 -12.97
CA PRO A 19 -24.15 16.96 -13.96
C PRO A 19 -22.80 16.93 -14.68
N ALA A 20 -22.83 17.25 -15.96
CA ALA A 20 -21.65 17.27 -16.84
C ALA A 20 -20.66 18.36 -16.42
N GLN A 21 -19.98 18.14 -15.32
CA GLN A 21 -18.78 18.89 -14.97
C GLN A 21 -17.62 18.38 -15.83
N GLU A 22 -16.72 19.26 -16.22
CA GLU A 22 -15.54 18.91 -17.00
C GLU A 22 -14.82 17.74 -16.33
N LYS A 23 -14.89 16.60 -16.97
CA LYS A 23 -14.26 15.37 -16.52
C LYS A 23 -12.75 15.59 -16.56
N ARG A 24 -12.14 15.78 -15.40
CA ARG A 24 -10.69 15.98 -15.31
C ARG A 24 -10.02 14.65 -14.99
N TRP A 25 -9.22 14.18 -15.91
CA TRP A 25 -8.23 13.17 -15.64
C TRP A 25 -6.99 13.86 -15.09
N GLU A 26 -6.48 13.35 -13.99
CA GLU A 26 -5.23 13.76 -13.36
C GLU A 26 -4.28 12.58 -13.38
N HIS A 27 -3.07 12.82 -13.82
CA HIS A 27 -1.99 11.85 -13.81
C HIS A 27 -0.95 12.25 -12.77
N SER A 28 -0.30 11.28 -12.13
CA SER A 28 0.70 11.59 -11.12
C SER A 28 1.80 10.54 -11.04
N PHE A 29 3.01 10.99 -10.76
CA PHE A 29 4.09 10.14 -10.23
C PHE A 29 4.11 10.28 -8.71
N ASN A 30 4.18 9.14 -8.02
CA ASN A 30 4.08 9.09 -6.57
C ASN A 30 5.34 8.43 -6.01
N LEU A 31 5.92 9.05 -4.99
CA LEU A 31 7.00 8.50 -4.19
C LEU A 31 6.56 8.49 -2.73
N ALA A 32 6.75 7.38 -2.03
CA ALA A 32 6.48 7.32 -0.61
C ALA A 32 7.59 6.57 0.13
N VAL A 33 7.86 6.99 1.35
CA VAL A 33 8.82 6.36 2.26
C VAL A 33 8.22 6.35 3.65
N GLY A 34 8.38 5.26 4.35
CA GLY A 34 7.81 5.16 5.69
C GLY A 34 8.19 3.91 6.44
N GLN A 35 7.40 3.61 7.43
CA GLN A 35 7.61 2.51 8.35
C GLN A 35 6.71 1.33 7.99
N LEU A 36 7.32 0.15 7.88
CA LEU A 36 6.64 -1.13 7.91
C LEU A 36 6.39 -1.52 9.37
N ILE A 37 5.18 -1.95 9.68
CA ILE A 37 4.79 -2.48 10.99
C ILE A 37 4.26 -3.90 10.75
N ASP A 38 5.05 -4.88 11.13
CA ASP A 38 4.63 -6.27 11.11
C ASP A 38 3.87 -6.59 12.40
N GLY A 39 2.57 -6.77 12.28
CA GLY A 39 1.69 -7.15 13.38
C GLY A 39 1.59 -8.68 13.49
N SER A 40 2.48 -9.33 14.23
CA SER A 40 2.19 -10.66 14.77
C SER A 40 1.58 -10.54 16.14
N THR A 41 0.76 -11.51 16.56
CA THR A 41 0.06 -11.50 17.86
C THR A 41 0.99 -11.44 19.09
N LEU A 42 2.30 -11.57 18.92
CA LEU A 42 3.26 -11.65 20.01
C LEU A 42 4.52 -10.77 19.84
N ASN A 43 4.84 -10.31 18.63
CA ASN A 43 6.03 -9.47 18.38
C ASN A 43 5.76 -8.51 17.23
N TYR A 44 6.00 -7.20 17.49
CA TYR A 44 6.02 -6.19 16.44
C TYR A 44 7.46 -6.06 15.93
N THR A 45 7.69 -6.38 14.67
CA THR A 45 8.91 -6.00 13.96
C THR A 45 8.64 -4.74 13.16
N THR A 46 9.59 -3.83 13.19
CA THR A 46 9.52 -2.59 12.42
C THR A 46 10.51 -2.65 11.28
N GLY A 47 10.08 -2.16 10.13
CA GLY A 47 10.90 -2.11 8.93
C GLY A 47 10.77 -0.76 8.21
N ILE A 48 11.44 -0.66 7.08
CA ILE A 48 11.33 0.48 6.17
C ILE A 48 10.56 0.03 4.93
N SER A 49 9.62 0.85 4.50
CA SER A 49 8.91 0.70 3.23
C SER A 49 9.23 1.87 2.31
N THR A 50 9.45 1.56 1.05
CA THR A 50 9.57 2.55 -0.01
C THR A 50 8.61 2.19 -1.14
N LYS A 51 8.00 3.20 -1.75
CA LYS A 51 7.04 2.99 -2.84
C LYS A 51 7.24 4.01 -3.94
N LEU A 52 7.25 3.55 -5.19
CA LEU A 52 7.26 4.36 -6.39
C LEU A 52 6.11 3.93 -7.28
N GLY A 53 5.34 4.86 -7.81
CA GLY A 53 4.18 4.51 -8.62
C GLY A 53 3.71 5.60 -9.56
N TYR A 54 2.82 5.18 -10.45
CA TYR A 54 2.07 6.02 -11.35
C TYR A 54 0.58 5.94 -10.99
N GLY A 55 -0.05 7.09 -10.86
CA GLY A 55 -1.45 7.21 -10.50
C GLY A 55 -2.27 7.93 -11.56
N ILE A 56 -3.52 7.51 -11.67
CA ILE A 56 -4.55 8.17 -12.48
C ILE A 56 -5.73 8.44 -11.55
N ALA A 57 -6.21 9.68 -11.54
CA ALA A 57 -7.42 10.04 -10.84
C ALA A 57 -8.47 10.58 -11.80
N TYR A 58 -9.72 10.27 -11.52
CA TYR A 58 -10.87 10.72 -12.25
C TYR A 58 -11.80 11.51 -11.33
N GLY A 59 -11.90 12.82 -11.58
CA GLY A 59 -12.82 13.71 -10.86
C GLY A 59 -14.24 13.57 -11.41
N PHE A 60 -15.17 13.10 -10.59
CA PHE A 60 -16.59 13.01 -10.96
C PHE A 60 -17.44 14.11 -10.33
N SER A 61 -16.86 14.88 -9.41
CA SER A 61 -17.41 16.16 -8.92
C SER A 61 -16.26 17.07 -8.46
N GLU A 62 -16.57 18.32 -8.09
CA GLU A 62 -15.57 19.25 -7.52
C GLU A 62 -14.94 18.71 -6.22
N GLN A 63 -15.71 17.92 -5.46
CA GLN A 63 -15.30 17.42 -4.17
C GLN A 63 -14.83 15.97 -4.20
N TRP A 64 -15.17 15.21 -5.23
CA TRP A 64 -14.91 13.77 -5.25
C TRP A 64 -14.16 13.32 -6.48
N SER A 65 -13.15 12.49 -6.26
CA SER A 65 -12.44 11.77 -7.29
C SER A 65 -12.17 10.34 -6.89
N LEU A 66 -11.90 9.50 -7.87
CA LEU A 66 -11.44 8.13 -7.70
C LEU A 66 -10.02 8.03 -8.23
N LYS A 67 -9.08 7.64 -7.40
CA LYS A 67 -7.68 7.41 -7.76
C LYS A 67 -7.40 5.92 -7.85
N SER A 68 -6.72 5.52 -8.92
CA SER A 68 -6.13 4.22 -9.09
C SER A 68 -4.72 4.36 -9.65
N GLY A 69 -4.05 3.24 -9.96
CA GLY A 69 -2.72 3.26 -10.54
C GLY A 69 -1.96 1.97 -10.30
N VAL A 70 -0.66 2.02 -10.54
CA VAL A 70 0.26 0.92 -10.27
C VAL A 70 1.47 1.46 -9.54
N SER A 71 1.88 0.80 -8.48
CA SER A 71 3.11 1.12 -7.76
C SER A 71 3.92 -0.14 -7.46
N VAL A 72 5.23 0.04 -7.36
CA VAL A 72 6.15 -0.95 -6.83
C VAL A 72 6.52 -0.52 -5.43
N ARG A 73 6.35 -1.40 -4.47
CA ARG A 73 6.73 -1.22 -3.09
C ARG A 73 7.80 -2.20 -2.71
N ALA A 74 8.84 -1.72 -2.03
CA ALA A 74 9.87 -2.54 -1.42
C ALA A 74 9.85 -2.35 0.09
N ASP A 75 9.75 -3.45 0.80
CA ASP A 75 9.76 -3.52 2.26
C ASP A 75 11.03 -4.22 2.72
N LEU A 76 11.68 -3.66 3.74
CA LEU A 76 12.83 -4.25 4.39
C LEU A 76 12.54 -4.34 5.89
N GLU A 77 12.41 -5.56 6.41
CA GLU A 77 12.22 -5.79 7.84
C GLU A 77 13.54 -5.60 8.61
N SER A 78 13.44 -5.08 9.81
CA SER A 78 14.59 -4.89 10.75
C SER A 78 15.81 -4.17 10.20
N PRO A 79 15.70 -3.00 9.54
CA PRO A 79 16.84 -2.29 8.96
C PRO A 79 17.88 -1.86 10.02
N VAL A 80 17.46 -1.71 11.28
CA VAL A 80 18.39 -1.33 12.38
C VAL A 80 19.43 -2.42 12.62
N LYS A 81 19.09 -3.68 12.45
CA LYS A 81 20.05 -4.78 12.51
C LYS A 81 21.01 -4.77 11.32
N ALA A 82 20.59 -4.22 10.17
CA ALA A 82 21.43 -4.11 8.98
C ALA A 82 22.62 -3.17 9.18
N PHE A 83 22.48 -2.19 10.04
CA PHE A 83 23.49 -1.20 10.32
C PHE A 83 24.32 -1.52 11.58
N THR A 84 23.92 -2.51 12.37
CA THR A 84 24.71 -3.00 13.50
C THR A 84 25.54 -4.20 13.07
N TYR A 85 26.80 -4.26 13.51
CA TYR A 85 27.83 -5.24 13.10
C TYR A 85 27.56 -6.71 13.47
N ASP A 86 26.46 -6.97 14.14
CA ASP A 86 26.03 -8.35 14.51
C ASP A 86 25.19 -8.92 13.36
N GLY A 87 25.81 -9.72 12.52
CA GLY A 87 25.19 -10.39 11.38
C GLY A 87 23.76 -10.84 11.68
N GLY A 88 22.79 -10.26 11.00
CA GLY A 88 21.37 -10.52 11.18
C GLY A 88 20.71 -10.87 9.85
N ASP A 89 19.68 -11.70 9.95
CA ASP A 89 18.81 -12.04 8.83
C ASP A 89 17.85 -10.88 8.56
N TYR A 90 17.72 -10.50 7.30
CA TYR A 90 16.76 -9.47 6.85
C TYR A 90 15.79 -10.09 5.89
N ASP A 91 14.51 -9.89 6.15
CA ASP A 91 13.47 -10.24 5.21
C ASP A 91 13.15 -9.03 4.34
N GLY A 92 13.28 -9.20 3.03
CA GLY A 92 12.92 -8.20 2.04
C GLY A 92 11.75 -8.69 1.18
N PHE A 93 10.79 -7.81 0.94
CA PHE A 93 9.61 -8.09 0.11
C PHE A 93 9.45 -7.02 -0.95
N THR A 94 9.03 -7.45 -2.13
CA THR A 94 8.66 -6.51 -3.20
C THR A 94 7.25 -6.83 -3.65
N PHE A 95 6.43 -5.78 -3.74
CA PHE A 95 5.04 -5.87 -4.16
C PHE A 95 4.76 -4.97 -5.35
N VAL A 96 3.90 -5.44 -6.23
CA VAL A 96 3.15 -4.57 -7.14
C VAL A 96 1.81 -4.29 -6.49
N GLU A 97 1.45 -3.01 -6.38
CA GLU A 97 0.22 -2.56 -5.76
C GLU A 97 -0.69 -1.86 -6.74
N VAL A 98 -1.98 -2.14 -6.61
CA VAL A 98 -3.05 -1.47 -7.35
C VAL A 98 -4.02 -0.88 -6.31
N PRO A 99 -3.93 0.41 -6.00
CA PRO A 99 -4.88 1.09 -5.12
C PRO A 99 -6.18 1.42 -5.86
N LEU A 100 -7.29 1.48 -5.12
CA LEU A 100 -8.57 2.01 -5.59
C LEU A 100 -9.13 2.91 -4.50
N VAL A 101 -8.79 4.18 -4.53
CA VAL A 101 -9.00 5.13 -3.43
C VAL A 101 -10.00 6.20 -3.83
N ALA A 102 -11.12 6.28 -3.11
CA ALA A 102 -12.02 7.43 -3.17
C ALA A 102 -11.36 8.60 -2.45
N ARG A 103 -11.37 9.79 -3.06
CA ARG A 103 -10.75 11.00 -2.54
C ARG A 103 -11.79 12.09 -2.40
N TYR A 104 -11.79 12.74 -1.25
CA TYR A 104 -12.62 13.90 -0.95
C TYR A 104 -11.74 15.15 -0.86
N HIS A 105 -12.03 16.14 -1.70
CA HIS A 105 -11.31 17.40 -1.79
C HIS A 105 -12.06 18.47 -0.98
N THR A 106 -11.36 19.04 0.00
CA THR A 106 -11.89 20.15 0.80
C THR A 106 -11.58 21.50 0.15
N ALA A 107 -12.27 22.56 0.59
CA ALA A 107 -12.03 23.92 0.10
C ALA A 107 -10.60 24.46 0.35
N ASN A 108 -9.84 23.85 1.27
CA ASN A 108 -8.50 24.29 1.66
C ASN A 108 -7.39 23.43 1.02
N ASN A 109 -7.65 22.82 -0.13
CA ASN A 109 -6.72 21.92 -0.82
C ASN A 109 -6.29 20.70 0.00
N LEU A 110 -6.99 20.40 1.08
CA LEU A 110 -6.80 19.17 1.83
C LEU A 110 -7.60 18.06 1.17
N VAL A 111 -6.95 16.92 0.94
CA VAL A 111 -7.57 15.76 0.31
C VAL A 111 -7.51 14.58 1.29
N LEU A 112 -8.69 14.01 1.55
CA LEU A 112 -8.84 12.81 2.35
C LEU A 112 -9.09 11.63 1.40
N GLY A 113 -8.33 10.57 1.54
CA GLY A 113 -8.46 9.37 0.71
C GLY A 113 -8.76 8.14 1.55
N PHE A 114 -9.58 7.24 0.99
CA PHE A 114 -9.86 5.95 1.60
C PHE A 114 -10.27 4.92 0.55
N GLY A 115 -9.71 3.72 0.64
CA GLY A 115 -10.08 2.63 -0.27
C GLY A 115 -9.21 1.39 -0.13
N PRO A 116 -9.52 0.32 -0.86
CA PRO A 116 -8.72 -0.89 -0.88
C PRO A 116 -7.43 -0.71 -1.69
N VAL A 117 -6.41 -1.46 -1.28
CA VAL A 117 -5.17 -1.69 -2.02
C VAL A 117 -5.00 -3.18 -2.23
N PHE A 118 -4.76 -3.55 -3.46
CA PHE A 118 -4.47 -4.92 -3.89
C PHE A 118 -2.97 -5.06 -4.07
N SER A 119 -2.33 -5.94 -3.30
CA SER A 119 -0.88 -6.11 -3.28
C SER A 119 -0.51 -7.51 -3.76
N PHE A 120 0.36 -7.57 -4.75
CA PHE A 120 0.88 -8.79 -5.35
C PHE A 120 2.36 -8.90 -5.04
N CYS A 121 2.77 -9.94 -4.29
CA CYS A 121 4.17 -10.19 -4.00
C CYS A 121 4.88 -10.69 -5.25
N THR A 122 5.90 -9.95 -5.68
CA THR A 122 6.70 -10.30 -6.87
C THR A 122 8.06 -10.87 -6.50
N ALA A 123 8.59 -10.50 -5.33
CA ALA A 123 9.81 -11.06 -4.80
C ALA A 123 9.76 -11.10 -3.27
N ASN A 124 10.26 -12.18 -2.71
CA ASN A 124 10.51 -12.33 -1.28
C ASN A 124 11.89 -12.97 -1.12
N GLY A 125 12.62 -12.57 -0.10
CA GLY A 125 13.94 -13.12 0.14
C GLY A 125 14.49 -12.69 1.49
N SER A 126 15.30 -13.57 2.07
CA SER A 126 16.10 -13.26 3.25
C SER A 126 17.50 -12.87 2.79
N TYR A 127 17.97 -11.70 3.23
CA TYR A 127 19.29 -11.20 2.90
C TYR A 127 20.20 -11.35 4.14
N TYR A 128 21.39 -11.90 3.93
CA TYR A 128 22.42 -11.96 4.97
C TYR A 128 23.50 -10.90 4.70
N ILE A 129 23.76 -10.10 5.71
CA ILE A 129 24.98 -9.30 5.74
C ILE A 129 25.94 -9.98 6.70
N ASN A 130 27.05 -10.54 6.21
CA ASN A 130 28.00 -11.43 6.87
C ASN A 130 27.49 -12.89 7.01
N SER A 131 27.50 -13.59 5.90
CA SER A 131 27.25 -15.04 5.90
C SER A 131 28.39 -15.81 6.57
N ASP A 132 28.12 -16.39 7.73
CA ASP A 132 28.91 -17.54 8.17
C ASP A 132 28.50 -18.74 7.29
N PRO A 133 29.41 -19.31 6.48
CA PRO A 133 29.10 -20.43 5.58
C PRO A 133 28.66 -21.69 6.32
N ARG A 134 28.71 -21.73 7.66
CA ARG A 134 28.29 -22.82 8.51
C ARG A 134 26.80 -22.89 8.81
N HIS A 135 26.04 -21.82 8.49
CA HIS A 135 24.60 -21.80 8.66
C HIS A 135 23.91 -21.66 7.30
N PRO A 136 23.61 -22.77 6.61
CA PRO A 136 22.82 -22.71 5.39
C PRO A 136 21.43 -22.19 5.72
N LEU A 137 20.94 -21.28 4.87
CA LEU A 137 19.60 -20.69 4.87
C LEU A 137 18.49 -21.75 4.83
N ASN A 138 18.12 -22.30 5.96
CA ASN A 138 16.95 -23.17 6.07
C ASN A 138 15.76 -22.35 6.57
N GLY A 139 15.09 -21.68 5.65
CA GLY A 139 13.81 -21.04 5.95
C GLY A 139 13.67 -19.66 5.39
N MET A 140 13.53 -19.52 4.07
CA MET A 140 13.01 -18.28 3.51
C MET A 140 11.61 -18.03 4.08
N ALA A 141 11.41 -16.89 4.73
CA ALA A 141 10.08 -16.46 5.11
C ALA A 141 9.26 -16.32 3.82
N LYS A 142 8.32 -17.21 3.59
CA LYS A 142 7.38 -17.12 2.47
C LYS A 142 6.15 -16.38 2.93
N ILE A 143 5.80 -15.33 2.21
CA ILE A 143 4.52 -14.66 2.35
C ILE A 143 3.60 -15.03 1.19
N LYS A 144 2.30 -14.86 1.38
CA LYS A 144 1.31 -15.10 0.32
C LYS A 144 1.55 -14.15 -0.86
N ASP A 145 1.32 -14.67 -2.06
CA ASP A 145 1.52 -13.93 -3.30
C ASP A 145 0.54 -12.76 -3.47
N PHE A 146 -0.54 -12.74 -2.70
CA PHE A 146 -1.58 -11.72 -2.78
C PHE A 146 -2.17 -11.40 -1.41
N TYR A 147 -2.38 -10.10 -1.16
CA TYR A 147 -3.19 -9.65 -0.04
C TYR A 147 -3.92 -8.34 -0.35
N VAL A 148 -4.92 -8.04 0.47
CA VAL A 148 -5.71 -6.81 0.41
C VAL A 148 -5.48 -6.01 1.68
N GLY A 149 -5.29 -4.70 1.53
CA GLY A 149 -5.25 -3.73 2.60
C GLY A 149 -6.30 -2.63 2.42
N LEU A 150 -6.50 -1.83 3.46
CA LEU A 150 -7.21 -0.55 3.39
C LEU A 150 -6.21 0.59 3.46
N GLN A 151 -6.38 1.60 2.61
CA GLN A 151 -5.49 2.75 2.52
C GLN A 151 -6.23 4.04 2.88
N PRO A 152 -6.26 4.45 4.17
CA PRO A 152 -6.55 5.81 4.53
C PRO A 152 -5.37 6.72 4.16
N SER A 153 -5.67 7.95 3.71
CA SER A 153 -4.66 8.95 3.38
C SER A 153 -5.16 10.36 3.63
N ILE A 154 -4.22 11.24 3.90
CA ILE A 154 -4.45 12.68 4.01
C ILE A 154 -3.31 13.38 3.29
N ALA A 155 -3.63 14.34 2.41
CA ALA A 155 -2.64 15.08 1.67
C ALA A 155 -3.07 16.54 1.52
N HIS A 156 -2.10 17.42 1.40
CA HIS A 156 -2.30 18.78 0.92
C HIS A 156 -1.85 18.87 -0.53
N GLU A 157 -2.71 19.42 -1.39
CA GLU A 157 -2.47 19.48 -2.82
C GLU A 157 -2.30 20.92 -3.29
N TRP A 158 -1.26 21.13 -4.09
CA TRP A 158 -1.05 22.30 -4.91
C TRP A 158 -1.31 21.93 -6.38
N GLU A 159 -1.13 22.87 -7.28
CA GLU A 159 -1.38 22.67 -8.70
C GLU A 159 -0.67 21.42 -9.27
N HIS A 160 0.64 21.32 -9.03
CA HIS A 160 1.48 20.21 -9.54
C HIS A 160 2.08 19.33 -8.47
N LEU A 161 1.86 19.63 -7.21
CA LEU A 161 2.49 18.91 -6.09
C LEU A 161 1.45 18.47 -5.08
N SER A 162 1.64 17.29 -4.53
CA SER A 162 0.87 16.79 -3.38
C SER A 162 1.85 16.27 -2.34
N LEU A 163 1.65 16.65 -1.08
CA LEU A 163 2.37 16.15 0.07
C LEU A 163 1.39 15.57 1.07
N GLY A 164 1.66 14.39 1.58
CA GLY A 164 0.73 13.76 2.49
C GLY A 164 1.30 12.59 3.27
N VAL A 165 0.40 11.94 3.96
CA VAL A 165 0.63 10.69 4.67
C VAL A 165 -0.43 9.69 4.23
N GLU A 166 0.01 8.49 3.95
CA GLU A 166 -0.85 7.35 3.71
C GLU A 166 -0.50 6.22 4.67
N ALA A 167 -1.51 5.46 5.08
CA ALA A 167 -1.31 4.22 5.81
C ALA A 167 -1.93 3.08 5.01
N THR A 168 -1.34 1.89 5.08
CA THR A 168 -1.95 0.68 4.57
C THR A 168 -2.18 -0.28 5.73
N LEU A 169 -3.43 -0.63 5.95
CA LEU A 169 -3.85 -1.57 6.99
C LEU A 169 -4.11 -2.92 6.32
N GLY A 170 -3.20 -3.88 6.48
CA GLY A 170 -3.39 -5.23 5.96
C GLY A 170 -4.61 -5.90 6.60
N LEU A 171 -5.51 -6.41 5.76
CA LEU A 171 -6.74 -7.09 6.18
C LEU A 171 -6.62 -8.60 6.18
N MET A 172 -5.57 -9.13 5.54
CA MET A 172 -5.37 -10.57 5.38
C MET A 172 -4.07 -11.00 6.06
N ASP A 173 -4.11 -12.19 6.65
CA ASP A 173 -2.92 -12.88 7.10
C ASP A 173 -2.06 -13.26 5.89
N VAL A 174 -0.84 -12.73 5.82
CA VAL A 174 0.10 -12.94 4.71
C VAL A 174 1.06 -14.09 4.95
N LYS A 175 1.06 -14.71 6.13
CA LYS A 175 1.98 -15.79 6.46
C LYS A 175 1.63 -17.09 5.72
N LEU A 176 2.61 -17.69 5.09
CA LEU A 176 2.54 -19.09 4.66
C LEU A 176 3.05 -19.97 5.79
N ASN A 177 2.25 -20.94 6.21
CA ASN A 177 2.62 -21.91 7.25
C ASN A 177 3.82 -22.75 6.79
N HIS A 178 4.98 -22.50 7.37
CA HIS A 178 6.10 -23.43 7.35
C HIS A 178 6.37 -23.88 8.80
N GLY A 179 5.78 -25.03 9.13
CA GLY A 179 6.20 -26.10 10.14
C GLY A 179 6.43 -25.52 11.48
N LEU A 180 6.53 -24.74 12.26
CA LEU A 180 6.82 -24.54 13.69
C LEU A 180 6.44 -23.18 14.30
N THR A 181 6.03 -22.21 13.51
CA THR A 181 5.64 -20.90 14.05
C THR A 181 4.14 -20.70 13.91
N THR A 182 3.43 -20.80 15.02
CA THR A 182 2.02 -20.42 15.15
C THR A 182 1.92 -18.90 15.31
N GLY A 183 1.21 -18.23 14.41
CA GLY A 183 0.90 -16.80 14.50
C GLY A 183 0.48 -16.23 13.16
N SER A 184 -0.50 -15.33 13.16
CA SER A 184 -0.91 -14.56 11.99
C SER A 184 0.06 -13.41 11.77
N LYS A 185 0.36 -13.09 10.51
CA LYS A 185 1.21 -11.95 10.12
C LYS A 185 0.39 -10.97 9.29
N TYR A 186 0.26 -9.75 9.76
CA TYR A 186 -0.39 -8.65 9.05
C TYR A 186 0.63 -7.57 8.74
N LEU A 187 0.68 -7.12 7.50
CA LEU A 187 1.57 -6.04 7.08
C LEU A 187 0.81 -4.72 7.12
N HIS A 188 1.23 -3.85 8.02
CA HIS A 188 0.74 -2.48 8.11
C HIS A 188 1.86 -1.51 7.75
N GLN A 189 1.49 -0.33 7.22
CA GLN A 189 2.47 0.67 6.84
C GLN A 189 1.94 2.07 7.13
N VAL A 190 2.86 2.97 7.43
CA VAL A 190 2.60 4.41 7.47
C VAL A 190 3.73 5.09 6.70
N MET A 191 3.38 5.84 5.66
CA MET A 191 4.34 6.45 4.75
C MET A 191 4.05 7.93 4.53
N GLY A 192 5.10 8.75 4.55
CA GLY A 192 5.07 10.08 3.96
C GLY A 192 5.13 9.95 2.45
N CYS A 193 4.26 10.66 1.74
CA CYS A 193 4.14 10.59 0.29
C CYS A 193 4.27 11.96 -0.37
N VAL A 194 4.91 11.96 -1.54
CA VAL A 194 5.02 13.10 -2.45
C VAL A 194 4.48 12.65 -3.80
N ALA A 195 3.66 13.47 -4.44
CA ALA A 195 3.22 13.21 -5.79
C ALA A 195 3.40 14.46 -6.67
N TYR A 196 3.90 14.26 -7.88
CA TYR A 196 3.91 15.25 -8.94
C TYR A 196 2.76 14.98 -9.89
N LYS A 197 1.90 16.00 -10.12
CA LYS A 197 0.67 15.93 -10.93
C LYS A 197 0.87 16.67 -12.27
N PHE A 198 0.30 16.14 -13.34
CA PHE A 198 0.38 16.70 -14.69
C PHE A 198 -0.84 16.35 -15.55
#